data_22a12ecff42dec26bd8516fa33c3600b
#
_entry.id   22a12ecff42dec26bd8516fa33c3600b
#
_cell.length_a   1.000
_cell.length_b   1.000
_cell.length_c   1.000
_cell.angle_alpha   90.00
_cell.angle_beta   90.00
_cell.angle_gamma   90.00
#
_symmetry.space_group_name_H-M   'P 1'
#
loop_
_entity.id
_entity.type
_entity.pdbx_description
1 polymer ?
#
loop_
_entity_poly.entity_id
_entity_poly.type
_entity_poly.pdbx_seq_one_letter_code
_entity_poly.pdbx_strand_id
1 'polypeptide(L)'
;MEPKISEEYSDLARINDLVDDPMDLFKSWHEESRKYLRNMLDIFCLATSSIDNKIAARNVVLREFDNKGFVIVTDQRSRKASELDSVPRAAACFVWCYIDDKGQNIVRQVRAEGTVKKLEPIEFKHLYDREPLFCKIRSHLCHQGRVIDWDDLKCRHDEILKEYQSGKNTLPMPEHFIGYKLIPTMIEFYYAKDDLIGDRMQYTKNTSIDGWEQRRLAA
;
A
#
# COMPACT_ATOMS: atom_id res chain seq x y z
N MET A 1 0.09 39.68 34.80
CA MET A 1 -0.09 39.39 33.38
C MET A 1 -1.04 38.21 33.31
N GLU A 2 -2.30 38.48 33.06
CA GLU A 2 -3.28 37.39 32.87
C GLU A 2 -2.91 36.64 31.60
N PRO A 3 -2.97 35.30 31.61
CA PRO A 3 -2.74 34.56 30.40
C PRO A 3 -3.86 34.95 29.43
N LYS A 4 -3.46 35.43 28.22
CA LYS A 4 -4.40 35.54 27.10
C LYS A 4 -4.96 34.16 26.86
N ILE A 5 -6.21 33.94 27.18
CA ILE A 5 -6.98 32.81 26.71
C ILE A 5 -6.96 32.96 25.17
N SER A 6 -6.17 32.13 24.46
CA SER A 6 -6.34 31.99 23.06
C SER A 6 -7.79 31.57 22.83
N GLU A 7 -8.54 32.24 21.98
CA GLU A 7 -9.83 31.75 21.52
C GLU A 7 -9.57 30.36 20.93
N GLU A 8 -9.77 29.32 21.73
CA GLU A 8 -9.66 27.93 21.24
C GLU A 8 -10.82 27.73 20.26
N TYR A 9 -10.47 27.64 18.98
CA TYR A 9 -11.42 27.33 17.91
C TYR A 9 -11.46 25.82 17.71
N SER A 10 -12.64 25.23 17.66
CA SER A 10 -12.85 23.83 17.31
C SER A 10 -14.04 23.72 16.37
N ASP A 11 -13.90 22.91 15.31
CA ASP A 11 -14.96 22.61 14.35
C ASP A 11 -14.74 21.21 13.79
N LEU A 12 -15.55 20.78 12.83
CA LEU A 12 -15.53 19.46 12.23
C LEU A 12 -14.97 19.52 10.81
N ALA A 13 -14.01 18.68 10.49
CA ALA A 13 -13.67 18.37 9.13
C ALA A 13 -14.81 17.55 8.48
N ARG A 14 -14.88 17.57 7.16
CA ARG A 14 -15.90 16.81 6.43
C ARG A 14 -15.37 16.26 5.11
N ILE A 15 -15.67 14.99 4.86
CA ILE A 15 -15.50 14.37 3.54
C ILE A 15 -16.77 14.71 2.74
N ASN A 16 -16.63 15.56 1.72
CA ASN A 16 -17.75 16.09 0.94
C ASN A 16 -18.00 15.27 -0.33
N ASP A 17 -16.94 14.74 -0.95
CA ASP A 17 -16.99 14.07 -2.26
C ASP A 17 -17.32 12.58 -2.07
N LEU A 18 -18.56 12.30 -1.64
CA LEU A 18 -19.04 10.94 -1.51
C LEU A 18 -19.40 10.38 -2.89
N VAL A 19 -18.96 9.18 -3.15
CA VAL A 19 -19.15 8.44 -4.41
C VAL A 19 -19.72 7.05 -4.11
N ASP A 20 -20.34 6.42 -5.11
CA ASP A 20 -20.93 5.08 -4.95
C ASP A 20 -19.85 4.00 -4.85
N ASP A 21 -18.75 4.13 -5.61
CA ASP A 21 -17.60 3.21 -5.55
C ASP A 21 -16.46 3.83 -4.73
N PRO A 22 -16.06 3.23 -3.59
CA PRO A 22 -14.96 3.74 -2.78
C PRO A 22 -13.60 3.76 -3.51
N MET A 23 -13.42 2.98 -4.58
CA MET A 23 -12.20 3.02 -5.37
C MET A 23 -12.07 4.33 -6.16
N ASP A 24 -13.17 4.98 -6.52
CA ASP A 24 -13.16 6.32 -7.12
C ASP A 24 -12.71 7.38 -6.10
N LEU A 25 -13.17 7.28 -4.84
CA LEU A 25 -12.69 8.16 -3.78
C LEU A 25 -11.20 7.92 -3.48
N PHE A 26 -10.76 6.66 -3.43
CA PHE A 26 -9.35 6.34 -3.29
C PHE A 26 -8.51 6.97 -4.40
N LYS A 27 -8.95 6.82 -5.65
CA LYS A 27 -8.28 7.39 -6.82
C LYS A 27 -8.17 8.92 -6.71
N SER A 28 -9.27 9.60 -6.37
CA SER A 28 -9.29 11.05 -6.21
C SER A 28 -8.30 11.51 -5.12
N TRP A 29 -8.31 10.86 -3.95
CA TRP A 29 -7.42 11.18 -2.84
C TRP A 29 -5.95 10.88 -3.17
N HIS A 30 -5.69 9.79 -3.86
CA HIS A 30 -4.35 9.40 -4.31
C HIS A 30 -3.80 10.42 -5.34
N GLU A 31 -4.61 10.82 -6.33
CA GLU A 31 -4.22 11.82 -7.34
C GLU A 31 -3.95 13.19 -6.71
N GLU A 32 -4.78 13.62 -5.76
CA GLU A 32 -4.56 14.86 -5.05
C GLU A 32 -3.30 14.81 -4.17
N SER A 33 -3.13 13.76 -3.36
CA SER A 33 -1.97 13.59 -2.49
C SER A 33 -0.66 13.50 -3.29
N ARG A 34 -0.69 13.01 -4.54
CA ARG A 34 0.47 12.94 -5.44
C ARG A 34 1.10 14.31 -5.73
N LYS A 35 0.33 15.38 -5.69
CA LYS A 35 0.83 16.75 -5.90
C LYS A 35 1.84 17.13 -4.82
N TYR A 36 1.68 16.62 -3.62
CA TYR A 36 2.43 16.97 -2.42
C TYR A 36 3.43 15.89 -1.99
N LEU A 37 3.12 14.61 -2.23
CA LEU A 37 3.89 13.44 -1.75
C LEU A 37 4.54 12.68 -2.92
N ARG A 38 5.72 13.14 -3.37
CA ARG A 38 6.38 12.58 -4.56
C ARG A 38 6.93 11.15 -4.36
N ASN A 39 7.53 10.86 -3.20
CA ASN A 39 8.32 9.64 -2.99
C ASN A 39 7.68 8.62 -2.02
N MET A 40 6.64 8.99 -1.29
CA MET A 40 6.05 8.16 -0.23
C MET A 40 4.59 7.80 -0.48
N LEU A 41 4.01 8.30 -1.56
CA LEU A 41 2.58 8.16 -1.88
C LEU A 41 2.13 6.70 -1.95
N ASP A 42 2.91 5.87 -2.62
CA ASP A 42 2.55 4.48 -2.93
C ASP A 42 2.97 3.49 -1.82
N ILE A 43 3.49 3.98 -0.69
CA ILE A 43 3.85 3.13 0.45
C ILE A 43 2.65 2.98 1.38
N PHE A 44 2.35 1.74 1.74
CA PHE A 44 1.30 1.44 2.70
C PHE A 44 1.66 0.28 3.63
N CYS A 45 1.07 0.25 4.81
CA CYS A 45 1.20 -0.86 5.75
C CYS A 45 0.26 -2.00 5.33
N LEU A 46 0.84 -3.16 5.06
CA LEU A 46 0.12 -4.41 4.80
C LEU A 46 0.17 -5.28 6.04
N ALA A 47 -0.98 -5.62 6.61
CA ALA A 47 -1.13 -6.58 7.69
C ALA A 47 -1.61 -7.93 7.12
N THR A 48 -0.99 -9.01 7.57
CA THR A 48 -1.31 -10.40 7.22
C THR A 48 -1.34 -11.25 8.47
N SER A 49 -1.99 -12.40 8.43
CA SER A 49 -2.00 -13.35 9.52
C SER A 49 -1.52 -14.73 9.05
N SER A 50 -0.86 -15.46 9.96
CA SER A 50 -0.57 -16.87 9.74
C SER A 50 -1.77 -17.74 10.13
N ILE A 51 -1.72 -19.02 9.78
CA ILE A 51 -2.74 -19.99 10.16
C ILE A 51 -2.87 -20.15 11.69
N ASP A 52 -1.80 -19.83 12.44
CA ASP A 52 -1.78 -19.83 13.91
C ASP A 52 -2.28 -18.49 14.49
N ASN A 53 -2.94 -17.64 13.70
CA ASN A 53 -3.45 -16.31 14.08
C ASN A 53 -2.35 -15.32 14.53
N LYS A 54 -1.08 -15.52 14.14
CA LYS A 54 -0.02 -14.54 14.39
C LYS A 54 -0.09 -13.44 13.36
N ILE A 55 -0.27 -12.23 13.83
CA ILE A 55 -0.36 -11.04 12.98
C ILE A 55 1.04 -10.49 12.70
N ALA A 56 1.27 -10.07 11.47
CA ALA A 56 2.48 -9.37 11.06
C ALA A 56 2.13 -8.19 10.17
N ALA A 57 2.82 -7.05 10.37
CA ALA A 57 2.66 -5.85 9.58
C ALA A 57 4.01 -5.41 9.01
N ARG A 58 4.00 -4.84 7.81
CA ARG A 58 5.17 -4.26 7.14
C ARG A 58 4.71 -3.28 6.07
N ASN A 59 5.59 -2.34 5.72
CA ASN A 59 5.33 -1.49 4.59
C ASN A 59 5.66 -2.21 3.28
N VAL A 60 4.81 -2.00 2.29
CA VAL A 60 4.95 -2.47 0.90
C VAL A 60 4.63 -1.33 -0.06
N VAL A 61 4.97 -1.51 -1.32
CA VAL A 61 4.71 -0.52 -2.37
C VAL A 61 3.47 -0.94 -3.15
N LEU A 62 2.50 -0.05 -3.26
CA LEU A 62 1.40 -0.17 -4.21
C LEU A 62 1.97 -0.10 -5.62
N ARG A 63 1.72 -1.12 -6.42
CA ARG A 63 2.23 -1.19 -7.79
C ARG A 63 1.22 -0.68 -8.81
N GLU A 64 -0.01 -1.09 -8.63
CA GLU A 64 -1.17 -0.69 -9.42
C GLU A 64 -2.42 -0.83 -8.57
N PHE A 65 -3.47 -0.15 -8.98
CA PHE A 65 -4.82 -0.35 -8.47
C PHE A 65 -5.85 -0.10 -9.58
N ASP A 66 -6.99 -0.74 -9.47
CA ASP A 66 -8.15 -0.56 -10.32
C ASP A 66 -9.43 -0.59 -9.46
N ASN A 67 -10.61 -0.59 -10.09
CA ASN A 67 -11.89 -0.69 -9.40
C ASN A 67 -12.11 -2.01 -8.61
N LYS A 68 -11.19 -2.97 -8.76
CA LYS A 68 -11.27 -4.27 -8.05
C LYS A 68 -10.32 -4.38 -6.88
N GLY A 69 -9.32 -3.49 -6.77
CA GLY A 69 -8.41 -3.49 -5.62
C GLY A 69 -6.97 -3.11 -5.92
N PHE A 70 -6.07 -3.53 -5.02
CA PHE A 70 -4.69 -3.07 -4.90
C PHE A 70 -3.71 -4.17 -5.23
N VAL A 71 -2.73 -3.90 -6.11
CA VAL A 71 -1.71 -4.86 -6.56
C VAL A 71 -0.39 -4.59 -5.86
N ILE A 72 0.21 -5.64 -5.33
CA ILE A 72 1.59 -5.68 -4.83
C ILE A 72 2.37 -6.78 -5.52
N VAL A 73 3.69 -6.64 -5.58
CA VAL A 73 4.62 -7.70 -5.98
C VAL A 73 5.59 -7.99 -4.85
N THR A 74 6.02 -9.24 -4.73
CA THR A 74 6.91 -9.67 -3.65
C THR A 74 7.69 -10.94 -4.04
N ASP A 75 8.56 -11.38 -3.13
CA ASP A 75 9.22 -12.68 -3.20
C ASP A 75 8.31 -13.76 -2.62
N GLN A 76 8.05 -14.81 -3.39
CA GLN A 76 7.24 -15.97 -2.96
C GLN A 76 7.79 -16.65 -1.72
N ARG A 77 9.10 -16.60 -1.50
CA ARG A 77 9.79 -17.18 -0.36
C ARG A 77 9.69 -16.35 0.92
N SER A 78 9.05 -15.18 0.84
CA SER A 78 8.89 -14.26 1.99
C SER A 78 7.80 -14.75 2.94
N ARG A 79 7.92 -14.36 4.23
CA ARG A 79 6.92 -14.63 5.26
C ARG A 79 5.50 -14.21 4.84
N LYS A 80 5.35 -12.99 4.26
CA LYS A 80 4.04 -12.49 3.83
C LYS A 80 3.40 -13.34 2.72
N ALA A 81 4.21 -13.86 1.79
CA ALA A 81 3.71 -14.74 0.74
C ALA A 81 3.19 -16.05 1.32
N SER A 82 3.95 -16.68 2.24
CA SER A 82 3.49 -17.87 2.96
C SER A 82 2.21 -17.63 3.76
N GLU A 83 2.10 -16.47 4.44
CA GLU A 83 0.90 -16.08 5.17
C GLU A 83 -0.31 -15.90 4.23
N LEU A 84 -0.14 -15.20 3.10
CA LEU A 84 -1.20 -14.97 2.12
C LEU A 84 -1.62 -16.22 1.36
N ASP A 85 -0.69 -17.14 1.08
CA ASP A 85 -1.00 -18.41 0.45
C ASP A 85 -1.80 -19.33 1.41
N SER A 86 -1.57 -19.21 2.74
CA SER A 86 -2.27 -20.02 3.76
C SER A 86 -3.58 -19.38 4.23
N VAL A 87 -3.57 -18.05 4.40
CA VAL A 87 -4.72 -17.24 4.86
C VAL A 87 -4.88 -16.07 3.86
N PRO A 88 -5.67 -16.24 2.80
CA PRO A 88 -5.79 -15.25 1.74
C PRO A 88 -6.64 -14.04 2.15
N ARG A 89 -6.27 -13.39 3.25
CA ARG A 89 -6.87 -12.18 3.80
C ARG A 89 -5.81 -11.21 4.25
N ALA A 90 -6.04 -9.93 4.06
CA ALA A 90 -5.14 -8.87 4.49
C ALA A 90 -5.90 -7.58 4.81
N ALA A 91 -5.21 -6.71 5.55
CA ALA A 91 -5.57 -5.32 5.70
C ALA A 91 -4.46 -4.42 5.16
N ALA A 92 -4.85 -3.37 4.47
CA ALA A 92 -3.99 -2.30 3.98
C ALA A 92 -4.30 -1.00 4.75
N CYS A 93 -3.27 -0.21 5.05
CA CYS A 93 -3.43 1.11 5.63
C CYS A 93 -2.49 2.10 4.94
N PHE A 94 -3.07 3.05 4.20
CA PHE A 94 -2.39 4.18 3.58
C PHE A 94 -2.51 5.38 4.51
N VAL A 95 -1.44 6.16 4.65
CA VAL A 95 -1.44 7.42 5.40
C VAL A 95 -0.73 8.47 4.57
N TRP A 96 -1.42 9.57 4.30
CA TRP A 96 -0.91 10.72 3.56
C TRP A 96 -1.03 11.97 4.42
N CYS A 97 0.11 12.55 4.77
CA CYS A 97 0.21 13.77 5.56
C CYS A 97 0.97 14.81 4.74
N TYR A 98 0.37 15.96 4.50
CA TYR A 98 0.97 17.04 3.72
C TYR A 98 0.39 18.40 4.08
N ILE A 99 1.06 19.46 3.65
CA ILE A 99 0.55 20.82 3.68
C ILE A 99 0.05 21.15 2.28
N ASP A 100 -1.20 21.59 2.16
CA ASP A 100 -1.80 21.96 0.89
C ASP A 100 -1.39 23.35 0.42
N ASP A 101 -1.85 23.77 -0.77
CA ASP A 101 -1.53 25.07 -1.38
C ASP A 101 -2.07 26.28 -0.56
N LYS A 102 -2.96 26.04 0.41
CA LYS A 102 -3.51 27.05 1.32
C LYS A 102 -2.77 27.09 2.66
N GLY A 103 -1.71 26.29 2.82
CA GLY A 103 -0.95 26.18 4.05
C GLY A 103 -1.64 25.35 5.14
N GLN A 104 -2.63 24.53 4.79
CA GLN A 104 -3.42 23.72 5.73
C GLN A 104 -2.79 22.33 5.88
N ASN A 105 -2.69 21.85 7.12
CA ASN A 105 -2.24 20.50 7.40
C ASN A 105 -3.34 19.50 7.06
N ILE A 106 -3.08 18.62 6.13
CA ILE A 106 -4.02 17.60 5.68
C ILE A 106 -3.52 16.24 6.12
N VAL A 107 -4.39 15.47 6.74
CA VAL A 107 -4.17 14.06 7.04
C VAL A 107 -5.27 13.23 6.40
N ARG A 108 -4.87 12.29 5.57
CA ARG A 108 -5.76 11.30 4.96
C ARG A 108 -5.28 9.91 5.31
N GLN A 109 -6.18 9.08 5.79
CA GLN A 109 -5.93 7.66 5.97
C GLN A 109 -6.96 6.87 5.18
N VAL A 110 -6.51 5.83 4.49
CA VAL A 110 -7.40 4.86 3.84
C VAL A 110 -7.05 3.48 4.38
N ARG A 111 -8.03 2.81 4.97
CA ARG A 111 -7.92 1.41 5.37
C ARG A 111 -8.76 0.55 4.44
N ALA A 112 -8.20 -0.57 4.04
CA ALA A 112 -8.93 -1.56 3.25
C ALA A 112 -8.74 -2.94 3.85
N GLU A 113 -9.81 -3.71 3.96
CA GLU A 113 -9.80 -5.09 4.43
C GLU A 113 -10.48 -5.97 3.37
N GLY A 114 -9.91 -7.14 3.10
CA GLY A 114 -10.49 -7.99 2.07
C GLY A 114 -9.79 -9.30 1.87
N THR A 115 -10.14 -9.95 0.76
CA THR A 115 -9.52 -11.18 0.30
C THR A 115 -8.33 -10.88 -0.61
N VAL A 116 -7.38 -11.81 -0.65
CA VAL A 116 -6.19 -11.68 -1.49
C VAL A 116 -6.19 -12.77 -2.55
N LYS A 117 -6.06 -12.35 -3.81
CA LYS A 117 -5.88 -13.25 -4.95
C LYS A 117 -4.41 -13.26 -5.35
N LYS A 118 -3.80 -14.44 -5.48
CA LYS A 118 -2.52 -14.60 -6.17
C LYS A 118 -2.73 -14.38 -7.67
N LEU A 119 -1.87 -13.61 -8.29
CA LEU A 119 -1.96 -13.26 -9.70
C LEU A 119 -1.18 -14.26 -10.56
N GLU A 120 -1.66 -14.46 -11.79
CA GLU A 120 -0.92 -15.21 -12.79
C GLU A 120 0.23 -14.35 -13.36
N PRO A 121 1.35 -14.95 -13.81
CA PRO A 121 2.50 -14.18 -14.31
C PRO A 121 2.16 -13.15 -15.39
N ILE A 122 1.19 -13.41 -16.23
CA ILE A 122 0.73 -12.49 -17.28
C ILE A 122 0.11 -11.21 -16.70
N GLU A 123 -0.48 -11.28 -15.50
CA GLU A 123 -1.13 -10.15 -14.84
C GLU A 123 -0.13 -9.17 -14.20
N PHE A 124 1.14 -9.57 -13.95
CA PHE A 124 2.12 -8.71 -13.27
C PHE A 124 3.52 -8.67 -13.91
N LYS A 125 3.79 -9.45 -14.96
CA LYS A 125 5.11 -9.46 -15.62
C LYS A 125 5.55 -8.07 -16.07
N HIS A 126 4.63 -7.26 -16.56
CA HIS A 126 4.90 -5.88 -16.97
C HIS A 126 5.43 -5.00 -15.83
N LEU A 127 5.09 -5.31 -14.57
CA LEU A 127 5.62 -4.62 -13.39
C LEU A 127 7.11 -4.95 -13.21
N TYR A 128 7.50 -6.22 -13.39
CA TYR A 128 8.91 -6.62 -13.36
C TYR A 128 9.71 -5.97 -14.49
N ASP A 129 9.15 -5.95 -15.69
CA ASP A 129 9.84 -5.41 -16.86
C ASP A 129 10.19 -3.92 -16.67
N ARG A 130 9.36 -3.17 -15.95
CA ARG A 130 9.57 -1.75 -15.58
C ARG A 130 10.42 -1.53 -14.34
N GLU A 131 10.82 -2.59 -13.61
CA GLU A 131 11.65 -2.43 -12.43
C GLU A 131 13.00 -1.81 -12.76
N PRO A 132 13.48 -0.86 -11.96
CA PRO A 132 14.83 -0.33 -12.09
C PRO A 132 15.87 -1.42 -11.80
N LEU A 133 17.07 -1.25 -12.32
CA LEU A 133 18.14 -2.25 -12.23
C LEU A 133 18.38 -2.76 -10.80
N PHE A 134 18.43 -1.87 -9.80
CA PHE A 134 18.68 -2.29 -8.42
C PHE A 134 17.57 -3.21 -7.87
N CYS A 135 16.32 -3.02 -8.30
CA CYS A 135 15.22 -3.91 -7.93
C CYS A 135 15.32 -5.27 -8.61
N LYS A 136 15.74 -5.31 -9.90
CA LYS A 136 15.99 -6.56 -10.61
C LYS A 136 17.16 -7.32 -9.96
N ILE A 137 18.27 -6.65 -9.68
CA ILE A 137 19.40 -7.26 -8.95
C ILE A 137 18.93 -7.82 -7.60
N ARG A 138 18.16 -7.03 -6.81
CA ARG A 138 17.61 -7.48 -5.53
C ARG A 138 16.78 -8.76 -5.67
N SER A 139 15.97 -8.88 -6.73
CA SER A 139 15.13 -10.05 -6.96
C SER A 139 15.96 -11.32 -7.20
N HIS A 140 17.14 -11.20 -7.82
CA HIS A 140 18.04 -12.34 -8.04
C HIS A 140 18.96 -12.62 -6.85
N LEU A 141 19.36 -11.57 -6.15
CA LEU A 141 20.33 -11.65 -5.05
C LEU A 141 19.70 -12.11 -3.74
N CYS A 142 18.56 -11.52 -3.38
CA CYS A 142 17.99 -11.64 -2.05
C CYS A 142 16.95 -12.76 -1.95
N HIS A 143 17.07 -13.56 -0.87
CA HIS A 143 15.98 -14.37 -0.36
C HIS A 143 15.39 -13.64 0.85
N GLN A 144 14.21 -13.03 0.68
CA GLN A 144 13.65 -12.14 1.69
C GLN A 144 13.42 -12.83 3.04
N GLY A 145 14.02 -12.29 4.10
CA GLY A 145 13.90 -12.77 5.47
C GLY A 145 14.92 -13.84 5.87
N ARG A 146 15.81 -14.26 4.97
CA ARG A 146 16.91 -15.18 5.31
C ARG A 146 18.03 -14.44 6.04
N VAL A 147 18.65 -15.13 7.01
CA VAL A 147 19.91 -14.66 7.62
C VAL A 147 21.01 -14.70 6.56
N ILE A 148 21.79 -13.62 6.48
CA ILE A 148 22.85 -13.46 5.49
C ILE A 148 24.13 -12.96 6.17
N ASP A 149 25.26 -13.24 5.54
CA ASP A 149 26.50 -12.50 5.76
C ASP A 149 26.54 -11.30 4.80
N TRP A 150 26.97 -10.14 5.31
CA TRP A 150 26.97 -8.90 4.51
C TRP A 150 28.02 -8.92 3.42
N ASP A 151 29.24 -9.40 3.70
CA ASP A 151 30.34 -9.40 2.75
C ASP A 151 30.07 -10.41 1.62
N ASP A 152 29.53 -11.57 1.94
CA ASP A 152 29.06 -12.54 0.97
C ASP A 152 27.96 -11.95 0.07
N LEU A 153 26.98 -11.24 0.66
CA LEU A 153 25.92 -10.59 -0.09
C LEU A 153 26.47 -9.51 -1.03
N LYS A 154 27.43 -8.72 -0.55
CA LYS A 154 28.08 -7.67 -1.34
C LYS A 154 28.89 -8.25 -2.50
N CYS A 155 29.63 -9.31 -2.27
CA CYS A 155 30.39 -10.00 -3.33
C CYS A 155 29.45 -10.50 -4.45
N ARG A 156 28.38 -11.18 -4.08
CA ARG A 156 27.37 -11.67 -5.03
C ARG A 156 26.65 -10.54 -5.76
N HIS A 157 26.39 -9.42 -5.09
CA HIS A 157 25.81 -8.23 -5.74
C HIS A 157 26.72 -7.73 -6.86
N ASP A 158 28.03 -7.61 -6.59
CA ASP A 158 29.00 -7.09 -7.54
C ASP A 158 29.21 -8.04 -8.75
N GLU A 159 29.13 -9.35 -8.49
CA GLU A 159 29.14 -10.37 -9.55
C GLU A 159 27.93 -10.22 -10.49
N ILE A 160 26.71 -10.15 -9.92
CA ILE A 160 25.48 -9.98 -10.71
C ILE A 160 25.51 -8.67 -11.51
N LEU A 161 25.96 -7.57 -10.89
CA LEU A 161 26.08 -6.28 -11.57
C LEU A 161 27.08 -6.34 -12.74
N LYS A 162 28.24 -6.97 -12.53
CA LYS A 162 29.26 -7.17 -13.56
C LYS A 162 28.77 -8.03 -14.71
N GLU A 163 28.05 -9.12 -14.43
CA GLU A 163 27.44 -9.96 -15.45
C GLU A 163 26.40 -9.19 -16.28
N TYR A 164 25.56 -8.39 -15.62
CA TYR A 164 24.58 -7.53 -16.31
C TYR A 164 25.28 -6.50 -17.21
N GLN A 165 26.30 -5.79 -16.69
CA GLN A 165 27.04 -4.78 -17.44
C GLN A 165 27.80 -5.36 -18.64
N SER A 166 28.25 -6.61 -18.55
CA SER A 166 28.94 -7.30 -19.64
C SER A 166 27.99 -7.97 -20.64
N GLY A 167 26.67 -7.88 -20.44
CA GLY A 167 25.67 -8.51 -21.28
C GLY A 167 25.53 -10.03 -21.10
N LYS A 168 26.22 -10.62 -20.13
CA LYS A 168 26.12 -12.07 -19.84
C LYS A 168 24.81 -12.46 -19.18
N ASN A 169 24.20 -11.55 -18.42
CA ASN A 169 22.95 -11.77 -17.72
C ASN A 169 21.99 -10.62 -18.00
N THR A 170 20.77 -10.93 -18.43
CA THR A 170 19.71 -9.96 -18.74
C THR A 170 18.76 -9.72 -17.57
N LEU A 171 18.96 -10.41 -16.45
CA LEU A 171 18.10 -10.40 -15.27
C LEU A 171 16.62 -10.63 -15.61
N PRO A 172 16.26 -11.78 -16.21
CA PRO A 172 14.86 -12.11 -16.51
C PRO A 172 14.05 -12.20 -15.21
N MET A 173 12.71 -12.09 -15.31
CA MET A 173 11.85 -12.24 -14.14
C MET A 173 12.05 -13.62 -13.49
N PRO A 174 12.50 -13.70 -12.23
CA PRO A 174 12.70 -14.97 -11.57
C PRO A 174 11.35 -15.59 -11.16
N GLU A 175 11.27 -16.91 -11.09
CA GLU A 175 10.04 -17.65 -10.75
C GLU A 175 9.44 -17.26 -9.40
N HIS A 176 10.28 -16.88 -8.44
CA HIS A 176 9.83 -16.46 -7.11
C HIS A 176 9.37 -14.98 -7.04
N PHE A 177 9.42 -14.22 -8.13
CA PHE A 177 8.80 -12.90 -8.21
C PHE A 177 7.31 -13.10 -8.50
N ILE A 178 6.44 -12.75 -7.55
CA ILE A 178 5.01 -13.01 -7.64
C ILE A 178 4.19 -11.76 -7.33
N GLY A 179 2.95 -11.76 -7.82
CA GLY A 179 1.97 -10.71 -7.59
C GLY A 179 0.78 -11.18 -6.75
N TYR A 180 0.26 -10.25 -5.94
CA TYR A 180 -1.01 -10.42 -5.22
C TYR A 180 -1.90 -9.21 -5.45
N LYS A 181 -3.21 -9.45 -5.47
CA LYS A 181 -4.23 -8.40 -5.49
C LYS A 181 -5.10 -8.50 -4.26
N LEU A 182 -5.09 -7.46 -3.42
CA LEU A 182 -6.05 -7.29 -2.34
C LEU A 182 -7.36 -6.78 -2.93
N ILE A 183 -8.43 -7.56 -2.79
CA ILE A 183 -9.79 -7.28 -3.25
C ILE A 183 -10.59 -6.84 -2.02
N PRO A 184 -10.88 -5.54 -1.86
CA PRO A 184 -11.53 -5.04 -0.67
C PRO A 184 -12.98 -5.51 -0.53
N THR A 185 -13.36 -5.82 0.71
CA THR A 185 -14.74 -5.99 1.15
C THR A 185 -15.17 -4.87 2.10
N MET A 186 -14.21 -4.11 2.62
CA MET A 186 -14.41 -2.89 3.38
C MET A 186 -13.32 -1.89 3.01
N ILE A 187 -13.70 -0.61 2.83
CA ILE A 187 -12.76 0.52 2.72
C ILE A 187 -13.26 1.63 3.64
N GLU A 188 -12.35 2.17 4.43
CA GLU A 188 -12.62 3.26 5.36
C GLU A 188 -11.68 4.44 5.07
N PHE A 189 -12.26 5.62 4.95
CA PHE A 189 -11.59 6.88 4.72
C PHE A 189 -11.64 7.70 6.00
N TYR A 190 -10.52 8.23 6.43
CA TYR A 190 -10.41 9.20 7.50
C TYR A 190 -9.75 10.46 6.96
N TYR A 191 -10.34 11.60 7.27
CA TYR A 191 -9.88 12.92 6.87
C TYR A 191 -9.78 13.83 8.08
N ALA A 192 -8.63 14.44 8.29
CA ALA A 192 -8.44 15.51 9.25
C ALA A 192 -7.73 16.69 8.59
N LYS A 193 -7.99 17.88 9.09
CA LYS A 193 -7.49 19.13 8.58
C LYS A 193 -7.22 20.08 9.72
N ASP A 194 -5.97 20.58 9.83
CA ASP A 194 -5.55 21.46 10.91
C ASP A 194 -5.98 20.94 12.29
N ASP A 195 -6.60 21.78 13.12
CA ASP A 195 -7.09 21.46 14.47
C ASP A 195 -8.58 21.02 14.47
N LEU A 196 -9.15 20.69 13.31
CA LEU A 196 -10.53 20.23 13.21
C LEU A 196 -10.66 18.76 13.63
N ILE A 197 -11.77 18.44 14.28
CA ILE A 197 -12.14 17.04 14.56
C ILE A 197 -12.33 16.31 13.22
N GLY A 198 -11.65 15.18 13.05
CA GLY A 198 -11.65 14.42 11.80
C GLY A 198 -13.02 13.84 11.45
N ASP A 199 -13.19 13.50 10.17
CA ASP A 199 -14.36 12.80 9.62
C ASP A 199 -13.99 11.40 9.12
N ARG A 200 -14.93 10.47 9.22
CA ARG A 200 -14.72 9.07 8.86
C ARG A 200 -15.89 8.52 8.06
N MET A 201 -15.59 8.02 6.86
CA MET A 201 -16.54 7.31 6.00
C MET A 201 -16.11 5.87 5.79
N GLN A 202 -17.01 4.94 6.02
CA GLN A 202 -16.78 3.52 5.77
C GLN A 202 -17.72 3.01 4.68
N TYR A 203 -17.14 2.23 3.78
CA TYR A 203 -17.84 1.49 2.73
C TYR A 203 -17.68 -0.01 3.01
N THR A 204 -18.78 -0.73 3.01
CA THR A 204 -18.79 -2.18 3.19
C THR A 204 -19.47 -2.82 1.97
N LYS A 205 -18.86 -3.83 1.38
CA LYS A 205 -19.43 -4.52 0.23
C LYS A 205 -20.70 -5.26 0.64
N ASN A 206 -21.79 -4.93 -0.02
CA ASN A 206 -23.07 -5.60 0.17
C ASN A 206 -23.22 -6.70 -0.89
N THR A 207 -23.24 -7.96 -0.45
CA THR A 207 -23.37 -9.12 -1.33
C THR A 207 -24.79 -9.27 -1.92
N SER A 208 -25.79 -8.60 -1.33
CA SER A 208 -27.18 -8.71 -1.77
C SER A 208 -27.53 -7.78 -2.93
N ILE A 209 -26.82 -6.64 -3.07
CA ILE A 209 -27.11 -5.59 -4.07
C ILE A 209 -25.96 -5.37 -5.06
N ASP A 210 -24.90 -6.19 -5.01
CA ASP A 210 -23.67 -6.03 -5.80
C ASP A 210 -23.13 -4.58 -5.79
N GLY A 211 -23.11 -3.96 -4.61
CA GLY A 211 -22.71 -2.58 -4.42
C GLY A 211 -22.02 -2.35 -3.10
N TRP A 212 -21.89 -1.08 -2.72
CA TRP A 212 -21.30 -0.66 -1.48
C TRP A 212 -22.34 0.06 -0.61
N GLU A 213 -22.42 -0.36 0.65
CA GLU A 213 -23.11 0.41 1.69
C GLU A 213 -22.12 1.39 2.32
N GLN A 214 -22.52 2.64 2.44
CA GLN A 214 -21.70 3.68 3.04
C GLN A 214 -22.31 4.16 4.35
N ARG A 215 -21.45 4.43 5.33
CA ARG A 215 -21.85 4.98 6.63
C ARG A 215 -20.80 5.92 7.19
N ARG A 216 -21.23 6.99 7.81
CA ARG A 216 -20.35 7.90 8.53
C ARG A 216 -20.15 7.37 9.95
N LEU A 217 -18.91 7.37 10.42
CA LEU A 217 -18.53 6.91 11.75
C LEU A 217 -17.98 8.09 12.55
N ALA A 218 -18.06 8.02 13.86
CA ALA A 218 -17.32 8.94 14.74
C ALA A 218 -15.81 8.77 14.49
N ALA A 219 -15.09 9.89 14.51
CA ALA A 219 -13.64 9.92 14.29
C ALA A 219 -12.87 9.39 15.52
#